data_59795db4e5c433734306d197e34abc5a
#
_entry.id   59795db4e5c433734306d197e34abc5a
#
_cell.length_a   1.000
_cell.length_b   1.000
_cell.length_c   1.000
_cell.angle_alpha   90.00
_cell.angle_beta   90.00
_cell.angle_gamma   90.00
#
_symmetry.space_group_name_H-M   'P 1'
#
loop_
_entity.id
_entity.type
_entity.pdbx_description
1 polymer ?
#
loop_
_entity_poly.entity_id
_entity_poly.type
_entity_poly.pdbx_seq_one_letter_code
_entity_poly.pdbx_strand_id
1 'polypeptide(L)'
;MKQQNTLQHALLTSILLILTVIISSCASSSKVSKESKSSKRKAKVTAVETLSPEAQRKYDYFFLEAARMKEKGDYDAAFELYKHCLQINPNAASALYEIAQFYLFLKQPETGLSCMIKAVEKAPDNFWYNQTLAAFYQSNRNVKKAIEVYEDMFEQFPGRQESLLALIDLYNRVKDYPNVIHALDRLEATQGKSEQISMEKFRIYLTMGDDKKAFREIENLAKEYPNDMRYLSILGDVYLNNGKTQEAYDTYQKVLAIEPNNAMALLSMATYYDKTGQKELYRQQLDTVLLNKNVDTNAKLTIMRQLIIQSEQSDKDSTQIIALFDAMMKQKLENAQIPMLYTQYLISKGMEKESIPVLNRILEIDPENVAARLQLLSYAIKDNNYEEVINICEPAIEYSPETLEFYFYLGLSYFQTDKKEDALKTFRKGVGMVSAESNKLVVSDFYSIMGDIYHEKKMEAESYAAYDSALVYNPDNIGALNNYAYYLSVERKDLDKAEEMSYKTVKAEPKNSTYLDTYAWILFEKGKYAEAKIYIDDAMKNGGEESDVIVEHCGDIYFMNGEKEEALKFWLKAKEMGCESKTLDKKIERKKYIAE
;
A
#
# COMPACT_ATOMS: atom_id res chain seq x y z
N MET A 1 27.16 -7.48 -4.77
CA MET A 1 27.67 -6.49 -3.78
C MET A 1 26.73 -5.34 -3.42
N LYS A 2 25.82 -4.83 -4.26
CA LYS A 2 24.86 -3.76 -3.87
C LYS A 2 23.64 -4.24 -3.07
N GLN A 3 23.24 -5.50 -3.15
CA GLN A 3 22.13 -6.05 -2.36
C GLN A 3 22.50 -6.44 -0.92
N GLN A 4 23.77 -6.60 -0.60
CA GLN A 4 24.22 -6.90 0.77
C GLN A 4 24.20 -5.67 1.70
N ASN A 5 24.40 -4.46 1.17
CA ASN A 5 24.41 -3.24 1.99
C ASN A 5 23.02 -2.78 2.44
N THR A 6 21.97 -3.09 1.71
CA THR A 6 20.60 -2.70 2.09
C THR A 6 20.01 -3.56 3.21
N LEU A 7 20.41 -4.83 3.32
CA LEU A 7 20.00 -5.69 4.43
C LEU A 7 20.75 -5.37 5.74
N GLN A 8 22.01 -4.92 5.68
CA GLN A 8 22.76 -4.49 6.85
C GLN A 8 22.20 -3.23 7.49
N HIS A 9 21.72 -2.25 6.69
CA HIS A 9 21.06 -1.05 7.21
C HIS A 9 19.69 -1.34 7.84
N ALA A 10 18.93 -2.29 7.30
CA ALA A 10 17.62 -2.65 7.86
C ALA A 10 17.72 -3.39 9.20
N LEU A 11 18.77 -4.20 9.42
CA LEU A 11 18.99 -4.89 10.69
C LEU A 11 19.54 -3.96 11.78
N LEU A 12 20.45 -3.04 11.43
CA LEU A 12 21.00 -2.05 12.36
C LEU A 12 19.92 -1.03 12.79
N THR A 13 18.99 -0.64 11.92
CA THR A 13 17.88 0.24 12.27
C THR A 13 16.84 -0.46 13.15
N SER A 14 16.59 -1.75 12.98
CA SER A 14 15.67 -2.50 13.84
C SER A 14 16.23 -2.72 15.25
N ILE A 15 17.53 -2.91 15.39
CA ILE A 15 18.19 -3.06 16.71
C ILE A 15 18.37 -1.70 17.39
N LEU A 16 18.59 -0.62 16.65
CA LEU A 16 18.70 0.74 17.20
C LEU A 16 17.35 1.30 17.66
N LEU A 17 16.23 0.93 16.98
CA LEU A 17 14.88 1.38 17.39
C LEU A 17 14.41 0.74 18.70
N ILE A 18 14.91 -0.43 19.05
CA ILE A 18 14.63 -1.07 20.36
C ILE A 18 15.46 -0.41 21.48
N LEU A 19 16.62 0.19 21.16
CA LEU A 19 17.49 0.84 22.15
C LEU A 19 17.13 2.32 22.44
N THR A 20 16.43 3.02 21.55
CA THR A 20 16.14 4.46 21.72
C THR A 20 14.90 4.78 22.56
N VAL A 21 14.08 3.79 22.94
CA VAL A 21 12.90 3.99 23.81
C VAL A 21 13.27 3.95 25.32
N ILE A 22 14.51 3.61 25.67
CA ILE A 22 14.90 3.35 27.08
C ILE A 22 15.64 4.51 27.76
N ILE A 23 15.92 5.63 27.09
CA ILE A 23 16.63 6.73 27.73
C ILE A 23 15.74 7.96 27.86
N SER A 24 14.81 7.93 28.79
CA SER A 24 14.31 9.15 29.45
C SER A 24 13.47 8.79 30.69
N SER A 25 14.08 8.54 31.79
CA SER A 25 13.66 9.03 33.10
C SER A 25 14.66 8.58 34.18
N CYS A 26 15.39 9.52 34.71
CA CYS A 26 16.17 9.38 35.95
C CYS A 26 15.43 10.08 37.08
N ALA A 27 15.50 9.43 38.24
CA ALA A 27 15.49 9.94 39.58
C ALA A 27 14.14 10.15 40.30
N SER A 28 13.85 9.26 41.22
CA SER A 28 13.95 9.61 42.64
C SER A 28 13.75 8.37 43.55
N SER A 29 14.64 8.22 44.49
CA SER A 29 14.67 7.14 45.49
C SER A 29 13.73 7.44 46.66
N SER A 30 12.95 6.46 47.14
CA SER A 30 12.57 6.36 48.54
C SER A 30 12.39 4.89 48.96
N LYS A 31 13.03 4.59 50.07
CA LYS A 31 13.05 3.29 50.76
C LYS A 31 11.68 2.95 51.36
N VAL A 32 11.17 1.77 51.13
CA VAL A 32 10.32 1.08 52.09
C VAL A 32 10.63 -0.42 52.11
N SER A 33 11.04 -0.90 53.25
CA SER A 33 11.22 -2.31 53.61
C SER A 33 9.89 -2.95 53.97
N LYS A 34 9.59 -4.17 53.53
CA LYS A 34 9.12 -5.28 54.37
C LYS A 34 8.92 -6.60 53.62
N GLU A 35 9.29 -7.64 54.32
CA GLU A 35 9.42 -9.04 54.00
C GLU A 35 8.17 -9.70 53.38
N SER A 36 8.37 -10.49 52.34
CA SER A 36 7.49 -11.60 52.00
C SER A 36 8.31 -12.88 51.79
N LYS A 37 7.84 -13.96 52.35
CA LYS A 37 8.48 -15.26 52.41
C LYS A 37 8.64 -15.88 51.00
N SER A 38 9.88 -16.00 50.53
CA SER A 38 10.20 -16.74 49.34
C SER A 38 10.38 -18.23 49.64
N SER A 39 9.70 -19.10 48.89
CA SER A 39 9.99 -20.52 48.85
C SER A 39 11.30 -20.74 48.07
N LYS A 40 12.35 -21.06 48.81
CA LYS A 40 13.68 -21.37 48.24
C LYS A 40 13.64 -22.68 47.45
N ARG A 41 13.56 -22.64 46.14
CA ARG A 41 14.15 -23.68 45.31
C ARG A 41 15.67 -23.54 45.39
N LYS A 42 16.33 -24.41 46.16
CA LYS A 42 17.78 -24.55 46.16
C LYS A 42 18.24 -25.01 44.77
N ALA A 43 18.79 -24.12 43.98
CA ALA A 43 19.58 -24.49 42.83
C ALA A 43 20.73 -25.39 43.29
N LYS A 44 20.81 -26.60 42.76
CA LYS A 44 21.94 -27.50 42.94
C LYS A 44 23.14 -26.85 42.23
N VAL A 45 23.99 -26.18 43.00
CA VAL A 45 25.28 -25.69 42.47
C VAL A 45 26.09 -26.92 42.09
N THR A 46 26.09 -27.30 40.82
CA THR A 46 27.06 -28.21 40.25
C THR A 46 28.41 -27.52 40.32
N ALA A 47 29.40 -28.21 40.89
CA ALA A 47 30.76 -27.73 41.02
C ALA A 47 31.24 -27.15 39.68
N VAL A 48 31.59 -25.88 39.65
CA VAL A 48 32.20 -25.23 38.51
C VAL A 48 33.56 -25.94 38.32
N GLU A 49 33.71 -26.71 37.25
CA GLU A 49 35.03 -27.21 36.82
C GLU A 49 35.88 -25.98 36.52
N THR A 50 36.76 -25.64 37.45
CA THR A 50 37.70 -24.53 37.29
C THR A 50 38.74 -24.92 36.28
N LEU A 51 38.84 -24.18 35.19
CA LEU A 51 39.90 -24.33 34.19
C LEU A 51 41.28 -24.18 34.86
N SER A 52 42.26 -24.87 34.33
CA SER A 52 43.66 -24.59 34.77
C SER A 52 44.00 -23.12 34.44
N PRO A 53 44.90 -22.48 35.20
CA PRO A 53 45.28 -21.08 34.96
C PRO A 53 45.77 -20.80 33.54
N GLU A 54 46.34 -21.81 32.90
CA GLU A 54 46.80 -21.75 31.49
C GLU A 54 45.60 -21.80 30.51
N ALA A 55 44.66 -22.71 30.75
CA ALA A 55 43.47 -22.84 29.93
C ALA A 55 42.56 -21.57 30.05
N GLN A 56 42.48 -21.01 31.25
CA GLN A 56 41.74 -19.77 31.50
C GLN A 56 42.35 -18.59 30.73
N ARG A 57 43.69 -18.43 30.74
CA ARG A 57 44.37 -17.37 29.99
C ARG A 57 44.19 -17.54 28.48
N LYS A 58 44.19 -18.77 27.96
CA LYS A 58 43.93 -19.05 26.55
C LYS A 58 42.49 -18.69 26.19
N TYR A 59 41.51 -19.08 27.03
CA TYR A 59 40.11 -18.74 26.84
C TYR A 59 39.92 -17.22 26.81
N ASP A 60 40.44 -16.50 27.79
CA ASP A 60 40.30 -15.04 27.89
C ASP A 60 40.90 -14.33 26.65
N TYR A 61 42.07 -14.78 26.20
CA TYR A 61 42.69 -14.24 24.99
C TYR A 61 41.81 -14.42 23.76
N PHE A 62 41.34 -15.65 23.50
CA PHE A 62 40.48 -15.91 22.32
C PHE A 62 39.15 -15.23 22.41
N PHE A 63 38.56 -15.13 23.59
CA PHE A 63 37.26 -14.45 23.79
C PHE A 63 37.38 -12.94 23.51
N LEU A 64 38.41 -12.28 24.02
CA LEU A 64 38.67 -10.86 23.77
C LEU A 64 38.97 -10.60 22.30
N GLU A 65 39.75 -11.48 21.66
CA GLU A 65 40.06 -11.37 20.22
C GLU A 65 38.78 -11.58 19.38
N ALA A 66 37.93 -12.53 19.73
CA ALA A 66 36.63 -12.73 19.09
C ALA A 66 35.76 -11.48 19.18
N ALA A 67 35.69 -10.87 20.36
CA ALA A 67 34.92 -9.62 20.55
C ALA A 67 35.51 -8.48 19.69
N ARG A 68 36.83 -8.36 19.63
CA ARG A 68 37.52 -7.37 18.77
C ARG A 68 37.24 -7.58 17.29
N MET A 69 37.23 -8.84 16.80
CA MET A 69 36.89 -9.14 15.41
C MET A 69 35.43 -8.83 15.10
N LYS A 70 34.52 -9.14 16.04
CA LYS A 70 33.09 -8.78 15.92
C LYS A 70 32.90 -7.27 15.77
N GLU A 71 33.60 -6.45 16.59
CA GLU A 71 33.54 -4.99 16.50
C GLU A 71 34.08 -4.44 15.17
N LYS A 72 35.11 -5.10 14.59
CA LYS A 72 35.68 -4.75 13.28
C LYS A 72 34.78 -5.17 12.11
N GLY A 73 33.74 -5.95 12.34
CA GLY A 73 32.86 -6.49 11.31
C GLY A 73 33.42 -7.77 10.65
N ASP A 74 34.52 -8.33 11.15
CA ASP A 74 35.05 -9.61 10.72
C ASP A 74 34.33 -10.75 11.45
N TYR A 75 33.11 -11.01 11.01
CA TYR A 75 32.20 -11.94 11.67
C TYR A 75 32.66 -13.41 11.52
N ASP A 76 33.29 -13.75 10.43
CA ASP A 76 33.80 -15.13 10.20
C ASP A 76 34.94 -15.46 11.18
N ALA A 77 35.92 -14.56 11.34
CA ALA A 77 36.98 -14.70 12.31
C ALA A 77 36.44 -14.73 13.75
N ALA A 78 35.48 -13.85 14.08
CA ALA A 78 34.86 -13.83 15.40
C ALA A 78 34.14 -15.16 15.72
N PHE A 79 33.39 -15.70 14.77
CA PHE A 79 32.66 -16.97 14.92
C PHE A 79 33.62 -18.13 15.21
N GLU A 80 34.69 -18.27 14.43
CA GLU A 80 35.69 -19.35 14.65
C GLU A 80 36.42 -19.21 15.99
N LEU A 81 36.73 -17.97 16.40
CA LEU A 81 37.33 -17.72 17.70
C LEU A 81 36.39 -18.06 18.87
N TYR A 82 35.11 -17.75 18.78
CA TYR A 82 34.11 -18.17 19.78
C TYR A 82 33.95 -19.69 19.81
N LYS A 83 33.99 -20.39 18.67
CA LYS A 83 34.00 -21.84 18.62
C LYS A 83 35.24 -22.40 19.33
N HIS A 84 36.41 -21.78 19.12
CA HIS A 84 37.63 -22.17 19.82
C HIS A 84 37.53 -21.96 21.33
N CYS A 85 36.88 -20.87 21.78
CA CYS A 85 36.56 -20.67 23.21
C CYS A 85 35.77 -21.85 23.78
N LEU A 86 34.77 -22.36 23.04
CA LEU A 86 33.96 -23.50 23.48
C LEU A 86 34.69 -24.85 23.42
N GLN A 87 35.77 -24.96 22.62
CA GLN A 87 36.66 -26.13 22.70
C GLN A 87 37.49 -26.13 24.01
N ILE A 88 37.88 -24.95 24.49
CA ILE A 88 38.61 -24.79 25.76
C ILE A 88 37.65 -24.93 26.95
N ASN A 89 36.50 -24.29 26.88
CA ASN A 89 35.47 -24.36 27.91
C ASN A 89 34.07 -24.55 27.30
N PRO A 90 33.60 -25.78 27.14
CA PRO A 90 32.26 -26.07 26.59
C PRO A 90 31.08 -25.51 27.39
N ASN A 91 31.33 -25.12 28.64
CA ASN A 91 30.33 -24.60 29.58
C ASN A 91 30.43 -23.08 29.78
N ALA A 92 31.21 -22.37 28.98
CA ALA A 92 31.37 -20.94 29.08
C ALA A 92 30.08 -20.20 28.61
N ALA A 93 29.30 -19.73 29.55
CA ALA A 93 28.02 -19.06 29.29
C ALA A 93 28.16 -17.88 28.30
N SER A 94 29.23 -17.08 28.44
CA SER A 94 29.51 -15.94 27.56
C SER A 94 29.75 -16.35 26.11
N ALA A 95 30.60 -17.38 25.90
CA ALA A 95 30.86 -17.86 24.54
C ALA A 95 29.65 -18.58 23.92
N LEU A 96 28.85 -19.31 24.72
CA LEU A 96 27.60 -19.91 24.30
C LEU A 96 26.57 -18.84 23.88
N TYR A 97 26.48 -17.74 24.63
CA TYR A 97 25.61 -16.61 24.31
C TYR A 97 26.01 -15.94 23.00
N GLU A 98 27.28 -15.63 22.82
CA GLU A 98 27.77 -14.98 21.61
C GLU A 98 27.57 -15.87 20.37
N ILE A 99 27.94 -17.14 20.45
CA ILE A 99 27.83 -18.06 19.31
C ILE A 99 26.36 -18.34 18.92
N ALA A 100 25.44 -18.30 19.89
CA ALA A 100 24.03 -18.46 19.63
C ALA A 100 23.49 -17.39 18.65
N GLN A 101 23.97 -16.16 18.79
CA GLN A 101 23.58 -15.05 17.90
C GLN A 101 24.11 -15.26 16.47
N PHE A 102 25.34 -15.80 16.31
CA PHE A 102 25.87 -16.16 15.00
C PHE A 102 25.06 -17.26 14.31
N TYR A 103 24.62 -18.29 15.04
CA TYR A 103 23.78 -19.33 14.46
C TYR A 103 22.40 -18.80 13.98
N LEU A 104 21.84 -17.78 14.63
CA LEU A 104 20.65 -17.08 14.12
C LEU A 104 20.93 -16.41 12.77
N PHE A 105 22.04 -15.67 12.71
CA PHE A 105 22.47 -15.00 11.48
C PHE A 105 22.70 -15.99 10.34
N LEU A 106 23.28 -17.15 10.65
CA LEU A 106 23.52 -18.25 9.71
C LEU A 106 22.26 -19.05 9.36
N LYS A 107 21.07 -18.58 9.78
CA LYS A 107 19.78 -19.28 9.56
C LYS A 107 19.73 -20.70 10.15
N GLN A 108 20.41 -20.92 11.27
CA GLN A 108 20.40 -22.16 12.05
C GLN A 108 19.75 -21.93 13.44
N PRO A 109 18.44 -21.60 13.49
CA PRO A 109 17.78 -21.18 14.73
C PRO A 109 17.75 -22.26 15.81
N GLU A 110 17.65 -23.53 15.44
CA GLU A 110 17.62 -24.64 16.41
C GLU A 110 18.96 -24.78 17.15
N THR A 111 20.08 -24.68 16.43
CA THR A 111 21.42 -24.72 17.00
C THR A 111 21.65 -23.49 17.89
N GLY A 112 21.25 -22.30 17.42
CA GLY A 112 21.34 -21.07 18.19
C GLY A 112 20.52 -21.15 19.48
N LEU A 113 19.28 -21.64 19.42
CA LEU A 113 18.43 -21.84 20.59
C LEU A 113 19.05 -22.83 21.59
N SER A 114 19.63 -23.94 21.11
CA SER A 114 20.31 -24.91 21.99
C SER A 114 21.50 -24.28 22.74
N CYS A 115 22.30 -23.46 22.05
CA CYS A 115 23.41 -22.72 22.67
C CYS A 115 22.89 -21.69 23.70
N MET A 116 21.81 -20.98 23.38
CA MET A 116 21.21 -19.98 24.27
C MET A 116 20.63 -20.61 25.55
N ILE A 117 19.93 -21.76 25.42
CA ILE A 117 19.43 -22.51 26.58
C ILE A 117 20.59 -22.89 27.49
N LYS A 118 21.69 -23.45 26.94
CA LYS A 118 22.88 -23.77 27.71
C LYS A 118 23.51 -22.55 28.36
N ALA A 119 23.56 -21.40 27.69
CA ALA A 119 24.08 -20.16 28.26
C ALA A 119 23.28 -19.73 29.50
N VAL A 120 21.95 -19.78 29.44
CA VAL A 120 21.06 -19.48 30.56
C VAL A 120 21.19 -20.51 31.70
N GLU A 121 21.29 -21.82 31.38
CA GLU A 121 21.53 -22.88 32.36
C GLU A 121 22.83 -22.67 33.16
N LYS A 122 23.88 -22.13 32.50
CA LYS A 122 25.17 -21.89 33.16
C LYS A 122 25.27 -20.54 33.88
N ALA A 123 24.45 -19.58 33.48
CA ALA A 123 24.36 -18.26 34.12
C ALA A 123 22.90 -17.81 34.22
N PRO A 124 22.09 -18.50 35.09
CA PRO A 124 20.66 -18.22 35.19
C PRO A 124 20.34 -16.83 35.73
N ASP A 125 21.26 -16.26 36.52
CA ASP A 125 21.18 -14.91 37.09
C ASP A 125 21.57 -13.78 36.12
N ASN A 126 21.90 -14.11 34.88
CA ASN A 126 22.17 -13.11 33.85
C ASN A 126 20.90 -12.69 33.17
N PHE A 127 20.43 -11.46 33.45
CA PHE A 127 19.23 -10.87 32.87
C PHE A 127 19.23 -10.87 31.34
N TRP A 128 20.34 -10.48 30.73
CA TRP A 128 20.45 -10.35 29.28
C TRP A 128 20.36 -11.68 28.54
N TYR A 129 20.91 -12.75 29.13
CA TYR A 129 20.83 -14.09 28.54
C TYR A 129 19.38 -14.59 28.55
N ASN A 130 18.68 -14.40 29.67
CA ASN A 130 17.26 -14.75 29.78
C ASN A 130 16.40 -13.94 28.81
N GLN A 131 16.63 -12.61 28.72
CA GLN A 131 15.90 -11.74 27.78
C GLN A 131 16.12 -12.18 26.32
N THR A 132 17.37 -12.52 25.97
CA THR A 132 17.68 -12.99 24.62
C THR A 132 17.05 -14.36 24.35
N LEU A 133 17.04 -15.27 25.32
CA LEU A 133 16.34 -16.56 25.20
C LEU A 133 14.84 -16.38 24.95
N ALA A 134 14.21 -15.49 25.68
CA ALA A 134 12.80 -15.15 25.45
C ALA A 134 12.57 -14.60 24.05
N ALA A 135 13.42 -13.70 23.55
CA ALA A 135 13.38 -13.18 22.18
C ALA A 135 13.59 -14.27 21.13
N PHE A 136 14.46 -15.26 21.36
CA PHE A 136 14.61 -16.44 20.50
C PHE A 136 13.31 -17.25 20.42
N TYR A 137 12.65 -17.48 21.53
CA TYR A 137 11.35 -18.16 21.53
C TYR A 137 10.28 -17.36 20.78
N GLN A 138 10.26 -16.03 20.93
CA GLN A 138 9.34 -15.16 20.19
C GLN A 138 9.57 -15.23 18.66
N SER A 139 10.82 -15.12 18.21
CA SER A 139 11.17 -15.16 16.79
C SER A 139 10.82 -16.52 16.15
N ASN A 140 10.91 -17.60 16.93
CA ASN A 140 10.51 -18.95 16.52
C ASN A 140 9.01 -19.25 16.77
N ARG A 141 8.19 -18.23 17.02
CA ARG A 141 6.75 -18.34 17.26
C ARG A 141 6.36 -19.27 18.43
N ASN A 142 7.28 -19.54 19.34
CA ASN A 142 7.01 -20.34 20.54
C ASN A 142 6.62 -19.42 21.71
N VAL A 143 5.42 -18.81 21.56
CA VAL A 143 4.91 -17.81 22.52
C VAL A 143 4.82 -18.38 23.93
N LYS A 144 4.44 -19.65 24.08
CA LYS A 144 4.31 -20.30 25.40
C LYS A 144 5.63 -20.32 26.16
N LYS A 145 6.72 -20.74 25.50
CA LYS A 145 8.04 -20.75 26.15
C LYS A 145 8.59 -19.35 26.41
N ALA A 146 8.29 -18.39 25.52
CA ALA A 146 8.65 -16.99 25.76
C ALA A 146 7.99 -16.45 27.04
N ILE A 147 6.69 -16.75 27.26
CA ILE A 147 5.96 -16.38 28.47
C ILE A 147 6.59 -17.05 29.69
N GLU A 148 6.88 -18.34 29.64
CA GLU A 148 7.54 -19.07 30.76
C GLU A 148 8.85 -18.37 31.15
N VAL A 149 9.70 -18.01 30.21
CA VAL A 149 10.96 -17.32 30.47
C VAL A 149 10.73 -15.94 31.07
N TYR A 150 9.78 -15.14 30.55
CA TYR A 150 9.52 -13.81 31.12
C TYR A 150 8.87 -13.86 32.52
N GLU A 151 8.05 -14.86 32.80
CA GLU A 151 7.54 -15.07 34.17
C GLU A 151 8.68 -15.40 35.16
N ASP A 152 9.57 -16.33 34.81
CA ASP A 152 10.75 -16.64 35.58
C ASP A 152 11.67 -15.39 35.74
N MET A 153 11.85 -14.60 34.70
CA MET A 153 12.60 -13.34 34.77
C MET A 153 11.99 -12.32 35.72
N PHE A 154 10.66 -12.19 35.75
CA PHE A 154 10.01 -11.26 36.67
C PHE A 154 10.21 -11.66 38.12
N GLU A 155 10.12 -12.97 38.42
CA GLU A 155 10.38 -13.47 39.78
C GLU A 155 11.84 -13.29 40.20
N GLN A 156 12.78 -13.48 39.27
CA GLN A 156 14.20 -13.43 39.56
C GLN A 156 14.78 -12.01 39.61
N PHE A 157 14.20 -11.09 38.80
CA PHE A 157 14.66 -9.71 38.66
C PHE A 157 13.55 -8.69 38.98
N PRO A 158 13.03 -8.65 40.24
CA PRO A 158 11.82 -7.89 40.62
C PRO A 158 11.93 -6.37 40.45
N GLY A 159 13.13 -5.83 40.23
CA GLY A 159 13.35 -4.40 39.97
C GLY A 159 13.27 -4.03 38.49
N ARG A 160 13.06 -5.02 37.58
CA ARG A 160 13.03 -4.80 36.15
C ARG A 160 11.64 -5.01 35.60
N GLN A 161 11.13 -3.99 34.93
CA GLN A 161 9.76 -3.94 34.39
C GLN A 161 9.64 -4.52 32.99
N GLU A 162 10.77 -4.68 32.30
CA GLU A 162 10.85 -5.12 30.91
C GLU A 162 10.14 -6.47 30.72
N SER A 163 10.23 -7.37 31.71
CA SER A 163 9.54 -8.67 31.67
C SER A 163 8.02 -8.52 31.70
N LEU A 164 7.49 -7.62 32.53
CA LEU A 164 6.04 -7.37 32.62
C LEU A 164 5.48 -6.75 31.34
N LEU A 165 6.21 -5.79 30.75
CA LEU A 165 5.80 -5.17 29.48
C LEU A 165 5.76 -6.20 28.34
N ALA A 166 6.76 -7.09 28.30
CA ALA A 166 6.78 -8.19 27.35
C ALA A 166 5.64 -9.20 27.58
N LEU A 167 5.32 -9.53 28.83
CA LEU A 167 4.21 -10.41 29.19
C LEU A 167 2.87 -9.82 28.77
N ILE A 168 2.63 -8.52 29.01
CA ILE A 168 1.41 -7.82 28.59
C ILE A 168 1.23 -7.95 27.07
N ASP A 169 2.29 -7.68 26.29
CA ASP A 169 2.23 -7.83 24.83
C ASP A 169 1.96 -9.28 24.39
N LEU A 170 2.67 -10.25 24.97
CA LEU A 170 2.50 -11.67 24.63
C LEU A 170 1.12 -12.19 24.98
N TYR A 171 0.62 -11.90 26.18
CA TYR A 171 -0.73 -12.28 26.59
C TYR A 171 -1.80 -11.62 25.72
N ASN A 172 -1.63 -10.35 25.32
CA ASN A 172 -2.51 -9.68 24.38
C ASN A 172 -2.53 -10.38 23.02
N ARG A 173 -1.37 -10.77 22.47
CA ARG A 173 -1.26 -11.47 21.18
C ARG A 173 -1.99 -12.81 21.18
N VAL A 174 -1.95 -13.54 22.31
CA VAL A 174 -2.66 -14.82 22.43
C VAL A 174 -4.09 -14.65 22.98
N LYS A 175 -4.54 -13.41 23.20
CA LYS A 175 -5.86 -13.05 23.75
C LYS A 175 -6.13 -13.64 25.14
N ASP A 176 -5.09 -13.82 25.92
CA ASP A 176 -5.20 -14.27 27.31
C ASP A 176 -5.39 -13.05 28.24
N TYR A 177 -6.57 -12.45 28.12
CA TYR A 177 -6.90 -11.20 28.82
C TYR A 177 -6.85 -11.30 30.35
N PRO A 178 -7.23 -12.43 31.01
CA PRO A 178 -7.04 -12.58 32.45
C PRO A 178 -5.58 -12.38 32.87
N ASN A 179 -4.63 -12.96 32.12
CA ASN A 179 -3.22 -12.80 32.43
C ASN A 179 -2.67 -11.42 32.01
N VAL A 180 -3.26 -10.75 31.01
CA VAL A 180 -2.98 -9.32 30.76
C VAL A 180 -3.30 -8.48 32.00
N ILE A 181 -4.51 -8.64 32.57
CA ILE A 181 -4.90 -7.93 33.80
C ILE A 181 -3.95 -8.24 34.95
N HIS A 182 -3.62 -9.53 35.13
CA HIS A 182 -2.68 -9.92 36.21
C HIS A 182 -1.30 -9.27 36.03
N ALA A 183 -0.78 -9.19 34.79
CA ALA A 183 0.49 -8.52 34.52
C ALA A 183 0.41 -7.00 34.73
N LEU A 184 -0.72 -6.36 34.38
CA LEU A 184 -0.99 -4.94 34.64
C LEU A 184 -1.10 -4.66 36.16
N ASP A 185 -1.74 -5.55 36.95
CA ASP A 185 -1.82 -5.44 38.40
C ASP A 185 -0.41 -5.51 39.05
N ARG A 186 0.44 -6.41 38.55
CA ARG A 186 1.84 -6.53 38.98
C ARG A 186 2.64 -5.28 38.63
N LEU A 187 2.41 -4.73 37.43
CA LEU A 187 3.05 -3.49 36.97
C LEU A 187 2.62 -2.30 37.87
N GLU A 188 1.32 -2.18 38.15
CA GLU A 188 0.80 -1.16 39.08
C GLU A 188 1.37 -1.30 40.48
N ALA A 189 1.53 -2.53 40.99
CA ALA A 189 2.13 -2.78 42.29
C ALA A 189 3.61 -2.36 42.38
N THR A 190 4.34 -2.39 41.25
CA THR A 190 5.76 -2.01 41.19
C THR A 190 6.00 -0.54 40.93
N GLN A 191 5.19 0.09 40.08
CA GLN A 191 5.35 1.50 39.65
C GLN A 191 4.43 2.47 40.39
N GLY A 192 3.39 1.95 41.04
CA GLY A 192 2.26 2.73 41.48
C GLY A 192 1.18 2.85 40.38
N LYS A 193 0.04 3.38 40.79
CA LYS A 193 -1.09 3.62 39.91
C LYS A 193 -0.73 4.66 38.84
N SER A 194 -1.09 4.40 37.61
CA SER A 194 -0.94 5.35 36.53
C SER A 194 -2.19 5.39 35.65
N GLU A 195 -2.42 6.54 35.02
CA GLU A 195 -3.48 6.76 34.02
C GLU A 195 -3.45 5.69 32.93
N GLN A 196 -2.27 5.43 32.39
CA GLN A 196 -2.08 4.49 31.27
C GLN A 196 -2.46 3.05 31.67
N ILE A 197 -2.06 2.61 32.87
CA ILE A 197 -2.41 1.27 33.39
C ILE A 197 -3.92 1.16 33.59
N SER A 198 -4.55 2.17 34.21
CA SER A 198 -6.00 2.16 34.45
C SER A 198 -6.81 2.17 33.16
N MET A 199 -6.39 2.95 32.13
CA MET A 199 -7.03 2.95 30.82
C MET A 199 -6.85 1.63 30.09
N GLU A 200 -5.68 1.01 30.17
CA GLU A 200 -5.47 -0.31 29.58
C GLU A 200 -6.30 -1.39 30.26
N LYS A 201 -6.39 -1.39 31.60
CA LYS A 201 -7.30 -2.27 32.35
C LYS A 201 -8.76 -2.05 31.96
N PHE A 202 -9.19 -0.79 31.83
CA PHE A 202 -10.53 -0.45 31.37
C PHE A 202 -10.82 -1.09 29.99
N ARG A 203 -9.91 -0.91 29.01
CA ARG A 203 -10.02 -1.47 27.67
C ARG A 203 -10.10 -3.01 27.68
N ILE A 204 -9.24 -3.66 28.47
CA ILE A 204 -9.21 -5.12 28.57
C ILE A 204 -10.48 -5.65 29.25
N TYR A 205 -10.97 -5.01 30.31
CA TYR A 205 -12.24 -5.41 30.93
C TYR A 205 -13.43 -5.29 29.98
N LEU A 206 -13.50 -4.23 29.16
CA LEU A 206 -14.51 -4.14 28.09
C LEU A 206 -14.38 -5.29 27.08
N THR A 207 -13.16 -5.63 26.68
CA THR A 207 -12.92 -6.74 25.73
C THR A 207 -13.34 -8.09 26.31
N MET A 208 -13.21 -8.26 27.63
CA MET A 208 -13.65 -9.45 28.37
C MET A 208 -15.16 -9.48 28.62
N GLY A 209 -15.88 -8.38 28.39
CA GLY A 209 -17.30 -8.24 28.78
C GLY A 209 -17.51 -8.06 30.29
N ASP A 210 -16.45 -7.71 31.03
CA ASP A 210 -16.56 -7.40 32.49
C ASP A 210 -16.87 -5.91 32.70
N ASP A 211 -18.08 -5.52 32.30
CA ASP A 211 -18.52 -4.12 32.34
C ASP A 211 -18.45 -3.52 33.74
N LYS A 212 -18.61 -4.34 34.80
CA LYS A 212 -18.54 -3.86 36.20
C LYS A 212 -17.15 -3.41 36.58
N LYS A 213 -16.13 -4.15 36.17
CA LYS A 213 -14.74 -3.78 36.45
C LYS A 213 -14.28 -2.65 35.54
N ALA A 214 -14.63 -2.67 34.25
CA ALA A 214 -14.40 -1.54 33.34
C ALA A 214 -14.99 -0.24 33.91
N PHE A 215 -16.25 -0.27 34.34
CA PHE A 215 -16.90 0.88 34.96
C PHE A 215 -16.13 1.42 36.18
N ARG A 216 -15.65 0.53 37.05
CA ARG A 216 -14.88 0.93 38.23
C ARG A 216 -13.58 1.63 37.90
N GLU A 217 -12.87 1.17 36.85
CA GLU A 217 -11.62 1.79 36.42
C GLU A 217 -11.86 3.22 35.90
N ILE A 218 -12.85 3.42 35.03
CA ILE A 218 -13.13 4.75 34.49
C ILE A 218 -13.75 5.69 35.54
N GLU A 219 -14.58 5.18 36.45
CA GLU A 219 -15.10 5.97 37.59
C GLU A 219 -13.98 6.47 38.50
N ASN A 220 -12.98 5.63 38.77
CA ASN A 220 -11.80 6.01 39.55
C ASN A 220 -10.97 7.08 38.83
N LEU A 221 -10.75 6.93 37.51
CA LEU A 221 -10.04 7.94 36.73
C LEU A 221 -10.78 9.28 36.72
N ALA A 222 -12.10 9.28 36.50
CA ALA A 222 -12.89 10.50 36.52
C ALA A 222 -12.93 11.19 37.91
N LYS A 223 -12.81 10.43 38.99
CA LYS A 223 -12.67 10.97 40.37
C LYS A 223 -11.28 11.56 40.63
N GLU A 224 -10.25 10.92 40.11
CA GLU A 224 -8.86 11.35 40.26
C GLU A 224 -8.55 12.57 39.39
N TYR A 225 -9.16 12.63 38.20
CA TYR A 225 -9.02 13.71 37.22
C TYR A 225 -10.37 14.37 36.90
N PRO A 226 -11.00 15.11 37.85
CA PRO A 226 -12.39 15.57 37.73
C PRO A 226 -12.62 16.63 36.67
N ASN A 227 -11.56 17.25 36.13
CA ASN A 227 -11.58 18.23 35.09
C ASN A 227 -11.06 17.69 33.76
N ASP A 228 -10.80 16.41 33.62
CA ASP A 228 -10.42 15.79 32.38
C ASP A 228 -11.68 15.36 31.60
N MET A 229 -11.99 16.10 30.55
CA MET A 229 -13.19 15.90 29.73
C MET A 229 -13.22 14.54 29.02
N ARG A 230 -12.04 13.93 28.78
CA ARG A 230 -11.93 12.60 28.17
C ARG A 230 -12.55 11.53 29.09
N TYR A 231 -12.18 11.53 30.37
CA TYR A 231 -12.69 10.55 31.34
C TYR A 231 -14.15 10.78 31.66
N LEU A 232 -14.58 12.03 31.77
CA LEU A 232 -15.99 12.35 31.97
C LEU A 232 -16.83 11.90 30.78
N SER A 233 -16.37 12.13 29.54
CA SER A 233 -17.09 11.68 28.34
C SER A 233 -17.22 10.15 28.31
N ILE A 234 -16.10 9.42 28.53
CA ILE A 234 -16.08 7.96 28.57
C ILE A 234 -16.99 7.45 29.71
N LEU A 235 -16.94 8.07 30.90
CA LEU A 235 -17.81 7.70 32.02
C LEU A 235 -19.29 7.87 31.68
N GLY A 236 -19.65 8.98 31.00
CA GLY A 236 -21.00 9.21 30.50
C GLY A 236 -21.44 8.11 29.54
N ASP A 237 -20.58 7.70 28.59
CA ASP A 237 -20.86 6.60 27.66
C ASP A 237 -21.05 5.26 28.37
N VAL A 238 -20.25 4.99 29.41
CA VAL A 238 -20.39 3.78 30.24
C VAL A 238 -21.69 3.83 31.04
N TYR A 239 -22.09 4.98 31.60
CA TYR A 239 -23.40 5.15 32.23
C TYR A 239 -24.53 4.85 31.24
N LEU A 240 -24.48 5.42 30.04
CA LEU A 240 -25.50 5.23 29.00
C LEU A 240 -25.63 3.76 28.57
N ASN A 241 -24.50 3.06 28.42
CA ASN A 241 -24.48 1.65 28.04
C ASN A 241 -25.02 0.72 29.15
N ASN A 242 -24.90 1.13 30.43
CA ASN A 242 -25.43 0.41 31.59
C ASN A 242 -26.86 0.84 31.95
N GLY A 243 -27.55 1.59 31.10
CA GLY A 243 -28.94 2.02 31.34
C GLY A 243 -29.10 3.13 32.39
N LYS A 244 -27.99 3.70 32.87
CA LYS A 244 -27.98 4.85 33.77
C LYS A 244 -28.07 6.15 33.00
N THR A 245 -29.25 6.35 32.37
CA THR A 245 -29.46 7.40 31.37
C THR A 245 -29.37 8.81 31.97
N GLN A 246 -29.86 9.01 33.20
CA GLN A 246 -29.79 10.32 33.86
C GLN A 246 -28.35 10.70 34.24
N GLU A 247 -27.60 9.77 34.79
CA GLU A 247 -26.18 9.99 35.15
C GLU A 247 -25.35 10.26 33.89
N ALA A 248 -25.65 9.59 32.76
CA ALA A 248 -25.01 9.86 31.49
C ALA A 248 -25.28 11.30 31.04
N TYR A 249 -26.55 11.70 31.00
CA TYR A 249 -26.96 13.06 30.63
C TYR A 249 -26.27 14.12 31.49
N ASP A 250 -26.31 13.97 32.82
CA ASP A 250 -25.70 14.92 33.76
C ASP A 250 -24.17 15.01 33.55
N THR A 251 -23.55 13.90 33.22
CA THR A 251 -22.12 13.85 32.95
C THR A 251 -21.76 14.57 31.66
N TYR A 252 -22.51 14.35 30.58
CA TYR A 252 -22.32 15.08 29.32
C TYR A 252 -22.57 16.58 29.47
N GLN A 253 -23.60 16.96 30.24
CA GLN A 253 -23.88 18.38 30.53
C GLN A 253 -22.73 19.05 31.28
N LYS A 254 -22.08 18.34 32.24
CA LYS A 254 -20.89 18.86 32.94
C LYS A 254 -19.75 19.13 31.96
N VAL A 255 -19.49 18.20 31.01
CA VAL A 255 -18.45 18.39 29.99
C VAL A 255 -18.79 19.62 29.13
N LEU A 256 -20.02 19.71 28.63
CA LEU A 256 -20.46 20.81 27.75
C LEU A 256 -20.55 22.17 28.46
N ALA A 257 -20.74 22.18 29.79
CA ALA A 257 -20.67 23.41 30.58
C ALA A 257 -19.25 23.99 30.67
N ILE A 258 -18.23 23.13 30.61
CA ILE A 258 -16.81 23.52 30.66
C ILE A 258 -16.30 23.76 29.23
N GLU A 259 -16.60 22.85 28.32
CA GLU A 259 -16.19 22.87 26.90
C GLU A 259 -17.43 22.77 26.00
N PRO A 260 -18.12 23.89 25.69
CA PRO A 260 -19.37 23.86 24.90
C PRO A 260 -19.23 23.25 23.49
N ASN A 261 -18.02 23.25 22.94
CA ASN A 261 -17.72 22.71 21.61
C ASN A 261 -16.98 21.36 21.67
N ASN A 262 -16.99 20.67 22.83
CA ASN A 262 -16.35 19.34 22.93
C ASN A 262 -17.08 18.34 22.02
N ALA A 263 -16.42 17.95 20.94
CA ALA A 263 -17.02 17.14 19.87
C ALA A 263 -17.45 15.75 20.38
N MET A 264 -16.68 15.14 21.30
CA MET A 264 -17.02 13.85 21.89
C MET A 264 -18.28 13.93 22.72
N ALA A 265 -18.37 14.90 23.63
CA ALA A 265 -19.56 15.08 24.47
C ALA A 265 -20.82 15.44 23.65
N LEU A 266 -20.66 16.25 22.60
CA LEU A 266 -21.75 16.58 21.69
C LEU A 266 -22.25 15.32 20.93
N LEU A 267 -21.33 14.46 20.47
CA LEU A 267 -21.69 13.20 19.82
C LEU A 267 -22.31 12.20 20.80
N SER A 268 -21.75 12.08 22.01
CA SER A 268 -22.31 11.24 23.07
C SER A 268 -23.71 11.69 23.48
N MET A 269 -23.97 13.01 23.49
CA MET A 269 -25.31 13.56 23.71
C MET A 269 -26.27 13.19 22.55
N ALA A 270 -25.80 13.22 21.30
CA ALA A 270 -26.59 12.73 20.18
C ALA A 270 -26.93 11.24 20.35
N THR A 271 -25.94 10.41 20.70
CA THR A 271 -26.15 8.98 20.99
C THR A 271 -27.13 8.74 22.14
N TYR A 272 -27.10 9.60 23.15
CA TYR A 272 -28.07 9.58 24.24
C TYR A 272 -29.50 9.81 23.73
N TYR A 273 -29.71 10.83 22.89
CA TYR A 273 -31.01 11.12 22.30
C TYR A 273 -31.52 9.98 21.39
N ASP A 274 -30.66 9.36 20.61
CA ASP A 274 -31.02 8.19 19.79
C ASP A 274 -31.46 7.02 20.65
N LYS A 275 -30.67 6.63 21.67
CA LYS A 275 -30.98 5.52 22.58
C LYS A 275 -32.23 5.74 23.44
N THR A 276 -32.55 6.98 23.75
CA THR A 276 -33.78 7.36 24.49
C THR A 276 -34.98 7.59 23.58
N GLY A 277 -34.83 7.37 22.26
CA GLY A 277 -35.91 7.49 21.28
C GLY A 277 -36.29 8.92 20.89
N GLN A 278 -35.50 9.92 21.28
CA GLN A 278 -35.74 11.34 21.04
C GLN A 278 -35.18 11.76 19.68
N LYS A 279 -35.74 11.23 18.58
CA LYS A 279 -35.19 11.34 17.21
C LYS A 279 -35.00 12.78 16.74
N GLU A 280 -35.87 13.68 17.11
CA GLU A 280 -35.78 15.09 16.70
C GLU A 280 -34.61 15.79 17.39
N LEU A 281 -34.42 15.56 18.69
CA LEU A 281 -33.24 16.08 19.42
C LEU A 281 -31.95 15.46 18.92
N TYR A 282 -31.97 14.18 18.51
CA TYR A 282 -30.82 13.55 17.86
C TYR A 282 -30.38 14.28 16.61
N ARG A 283 -31.33 14.59 15.69
CA ARG A 283 -31.04 15.34 14.47
C ARG A 283 -30.48 16.73 14.76
N GLN A 284 -31.18 17.47 15.62
CA GLN A 284 -30.75 18.81 16.02
C GLN A 284 -29.34 18.81 16.64
N GLN A 285 -29.03 17.79 17.42
CA GLN A 285 -27.72 17.66 18.02
C GLN A 285 -26.64 17.36 16.98
N LEU A 286 -26.89 16.47 16.01
CA LEU A 286 -25.97 16.22 14.90
C LEU A 286 -25.73 17.48 14.07
N ASP A 287 -26.78 18.19 13.71
CA ASP A 287 -26.68 19.47 12.98
C ASP A 287 -25.84 20.47 13.79
N THR A 288 -26.12 20.58 15.11
CA THR A 288 -25.38 21.47 16.00
C THR A 288 -23.88 21.18 15.98
N VAL A 289 -23.48 19.91 15.99
CA VAL A 289 -22.05 19.51 16.00
C VAL A 289 -21.42 19.72 14.62
N LEU A 290 -22.04 19.18 13.59
CA LEU A 290 -21.44 19.13 12.24
C LEU A 290 -21.42 20.51 11.56
N LEU A 291 -22.41 21.38 11.88
CA LEU A 291 -22.49 22.71 11.33
C LEU A 291 -21.83 23.79 12.22
N ASN A 292 -21.38 23.43 13.42
CA ASN A 292 -20.67 24.34 14.30
C ASN A 292 -19.27 24.68 13.77
N LYS A 293 -19.01 25.96 13.53
CA LYS A 293 -17.71 26.45 13.03
C LYS A 293 -16.57 26.28 14.03
N ASN A 294 -16.89 26.20 15.33
CA ASN A 294 -15.89 26.05 16.40
C ASN A 294 -15.50 24.58 16.65
N VAL A 295 -16.17 23.62 16.02
CA VAL A 295 -15.77 22.21 16.03
C VAL A 295 -14.78 22.00 14.88
N ASP A 296 -13.60 21.48 15.20
CA ASP A 296 -12.55 21.25 14.22
C ASP A 296 -12.93 20.22 13.16
N THR A 297 -12.29 20.30 11.99
CA THR A 297 -12.61 19.44 10.85
C THR A 297 -12.36 17.96 11.15
N ASN A 298 -11.30 17.62 11.91
CA ASN A 298 -10.97 16.22 12.22
C ASN A 298 -12.05 15.59 13.12
N ALA A 299 -12.56 16.36 14.08
CA ALA A 299 -13.68 15.91 14.92
C ALA A 299 -14.94 15.65 14.08
N LYS A 300 -15.31 16.56 13.17
CA LYS A 300 -16.42 16.37 12.23
C LYS A 300 -16.24 15.14 11.36
N LEU A 301 -15.04 14.91 10.81
CA LEU A 301 -14.71 13.73 10.02
C LEU A 301 -14.81 12.44 10.83
N THR A 302 -14.37 12.45 12.08
CA THR A 302 -14.49 11.30 12.98
C THR A 302 -15.96 10.95 13.22
N ILE A 303 -16.77 11.95 13.50
CA ILE A 303 -18.23 11.79 13.67
C ILE A 303 -18.87 11.22 12.40
N MET A 304 -18.57 11.78 11.24
CA MET A 304 -19.15 11.31 9.98
C MET A 304 -18.74 9.88 9.66
N ARG A 305 -17.46 9.52 9.86
CA ARG A 305 -17.01 8.12 9.69
C ARG A 305 -17.75 7.17 10.63
N GLN A 306 -17.96 7.55 11.88
CA GLN A 306 -18.71 6.73 12.83
C GLN A 306 -20.17 6.55 12.41
N LEU A 307 -20.83 7.62 11.95
CA LEU A 307 -22.19 7.57 11.44
C LEU A 307 -22.31 6.69 10.18
N ILE A 308 -21.35 6.77 9.27
CA ILE A 308 -21.26 5.89 8.09
C ILE A 308 -21.20 4.43 8.52
N ILE A 309 -20.25 4.06 9.41
CA ILE A 309 -20.09 2.69 9.91
C ILE A 309 -21.40 2.20 10.57
N GLN A 310 -22.03 3.00 11.41
CA GLN A 310 -23.29 2.64 12.07
C GLN A 310 -24.44 2.45 11.06
N SER A 311 -24.52 3.31 10.02
CA SER A 311 -25.51 3.18 8.97
C SER A 311 -25.32 1.88 8.17
N GLU A 312 -24.09 1.52 7.84
CA GLU A 312 -23.75 0.29 7.12
C GLU A 312 -24.08 -0.97 7.92
N GLN A 313 -23.74 -0.99 9.22
CA GLN A 313 -24.03 -2.13 10.10
C GLN A 313 -25.53 -2.35 10.34
N SER A 314 -26.35 -1.32 10.22
CA SER A 314 -27.80 -1.37 10.47
C SER A 314 -28.64 -1.44 9.20
N ASP A 315 -28.02 -1.57 8.03
CA ASP A 315 -28.67 -1.54 6.71
C ASP A 315 -29.63 -0.34 6.54
N LYS A 316 -29.26 0.81 7.16
CA LYS A 316 -30.04 2.04 7.10
C LYS A 316 -29.81 2.76 5.79
N ASP A 317 -30.84 3.45 5.32
CA ASP A 317 -30.85 4.29 4.13
C ASP A 317 -29.73 5.35 4.17
N SER A 318 -29.01 5.48 3.05
CA SER A 318 -27.95 6.47 2.83
C SER A 318 -28.42 7.91 2.87
N THR A 319 -29.73 8.16 2.77
CA THR A 319 -30.34 9.49 2.64
C THR A 319 -29.94 10.44 3.77
N GLN A 320 -29.90 9.95 5.01
CA GLN A 320 -29.52 10.76 6.16
C GLN A 320 -28.05 11.20 6.11
N ILE A 321 -27.14 10.30 5.74
CA ILE A 321 -25.70 10.59 5.62
C ILE A 321 -25.46 11.62 4.52
N ILE A 322 -26.12 11.44 3.37
CA ILE A 322 -26.05 12.37 2.24
C ILE A 322 -26.54 13.75 2.66
N ALA A 323 -27.71 13.84 3.34
CA ALA A 323 -28.25 15.11 3.80
C ALA A 323 -27.31 15.86 4.76
N LEU A 324 -26.61 15.15 5.65
CA LEU A 324 -25.62 15.75 6.53
C LEU A 324 -24.41 16.29 5.75
N PHE A 325 -23.87 15.52 4.79
CA PHE A 325 -22.81 16.01 3.92
C PHE A 325 -23.24 17.24 3.12
N ASP A 326 -24.44 17.21 2.51
CA ASP A 326 -24.96 18.33 1.75
C ASP A 326 -25.11 19.61 2.60
N ALA A 327 -25.54 19.45 3.86
CA ALA A 327 -25.59 20.56 4.80
C ALA A 327 -24.21 21.13 5.13
N MET A 328 -23.21 20.26 5.31
CA MET A 328 -21.82 20.67 5.54
C MET A 328 -21.21 21.34 4.31
N MET A 329 -21.51 20.84 3.10
CA MET A 329 -21.03 21.41 1.83
C MET A 329 -21.54 22.82 1.54
N LYS A 330 -22.69 23.24 2.11
CA LYS A 330 -23.20 24.62 2.01
C LYS A 330 -22.39 25.62 2.82
N GLN A 331 -21.51 25.16 3.70
CA GLN A 331 -20.66 26.03 4.51
C GLN A 331 -19.39 26.44 3.74
N LYS A 332 -18.73 27.50 4.21
CA LYS A 332 -17.39 27.82 3.77
C LYS A 332 -16.42 26.82 4.42
N LEU A 333 -15.87 25.91 3.61
CA LEU A 333 -14.92 24.90 4.06
C LEU A 333 -13.50 25.48 4.02
N GLU A 334 -12.69 25.14 5.03
CA GLU A 334 -11.29 25.57 5.14
C GLU A 334 -10.33 24.66 4.35
N ASN A 335 -10.73 23.42 4.10
CA ASN A 335 -9.94 22.42 3.39
C ASN A 335 -10.84 21.40 2.69
N ALA A 336 -10.25 20.56 1.85
CA ALA A 336 -10.94 19.57 1.03
C ALA A 336 -11.30 18.25 1.75
N GLN A 337 -10.97 18.08 3.04
CA GLN A 337 -11.10 16.79 3.73
C GLN A 337 -12.55 16.30 3.83
N ILE A 338 -13.51 17.21 4.11
CA ILE A 338 -14.94 16.86 4.18
C ILE A 338 -15.46 16.47 2.79
N PRO A 339 -15.26 17.28 1.72
CA PRO A 339 -15.65 16.86 0.38
C PRO A 339 -14.98 15.56 -0.08
N MET A 340 -13.71 15.31 0.29
CA MET A 340 -13.03 14.05 -0.02
C MET A 340 -13.71 12.84 0.63
N LEU A 341 -14.08 12.93 1.90
CA LEU A 341 -14.82 11.86 2.58
C LEU A 341 -16.22 11.67 1.95
N TYR A 342 -16.88 12.75 1.57
CA TYR A 342 -18.19 12.69 0.90
C TYR A 342 -18.07 12.00 -0.47
N THR A 343 -17.08 12.38 -1.26
CA THR A 343 -16.79 11.72 -2.56
C THR A 343 -16.56 10.22 -2.39
N GLN A 344 -15.72 9.81 -1.43
CA GLN A 344 -15.50 8.39 -1.13
C GLN A 344 -16.79 7.66 -0.80
N TYR A 345 -17.64 8.28 0.01
CA TYR A 345 -18.94 7.71 0.36
C TYR A 345 -19.85 7.55 -0.86
N LEU A 346 -20.00 8.59 -1.69
CA LEU A 346 -20.82 8.54 -2.91
C LEU A 346 -20.34 7.46 -3.88
N ILE A 347 -19.03 7.38 -4.11
CA ILE A 347 -18.42 6.34 -4.97
C ILE A 347 -18.71 4.94 -4.41
N SER A 348 -18.57 4.74 -3.10
CA SER A 348 -18.85 3.45 -2.45
C SER A 348 -20.32 3.00 -2.60
N LYS A 349 -21.22 3.96 -2.83
CA LYS A 349 -22.66 3.72 -3.08
C LYS A 349 -23.02 3.65 -4.57
N GLY A 350 -22.02 3.74 -5.48
CA GLY A 350 -22.25 3.74 -6.92
C GLY A 350 -22.85 5.03 -7.47
N MET A 351 -22.81 6.12 -6.70
CA MET A 351 -23.38 7.43 -7.04
C MET A 351 -22.31 8.30 -7.72
N GLU A 352 -21.84 7.85 -8.88
CA GLU A 352 -20.75 8.53 -9.62
C GLU A 352 -21.16 9.95 -10.05
N LYS A 353 -22.36 10.13 -10.56
CA LYS A 353 -22.84 11.44 -11.07
C LYS A 353 -22.97 12.47 -9.95
N GLU A 354 -23.44 12.06 -8.80
CA GLU A 354 -23.57 12.90 -7.62
C GLU A 354 -22.20 13.28 -7.03
N SER A 355 -21.16 12.51 -7.30
CA SER A 355 -19.80 12.81 -6.86
C SER A 355 -19.13 13.93 -7.67
N ILE A 356 -19.55 14.18 -8.94
CA ILE A 356 -18.94 15.19 -9.82
C ILE A 356 -18.96 16.59 -9.21
N PRO A 357 -20.10 17.14 -8.73
CA PRO A 357 -20.10 18.47 -8.12
C PRO A 357 -19.27 18.54 -6.84
N VAL A 358 -19.15 17.43 -6.11
CA VAL A 358 -18.32 17.38 -4.90
C VAL A 358 -16.82 17.37 -5.27
N LEU A 359 -16.44 16.65 -6.32
CA LEU A 359 -15.08 16.66 -6.87
C LEU A 359 -14.68 18.06 -7.38
N ASN A 360 -15.59 18.74 -8.09
CA ASN A 360 -15.35 20.13 -8.50
C ASN A 360 -15.17 21.05 -7.29
N ARG A 361 -15.94 20.83 -6.22
CA ARG A 361 -15.77 21.58 -4.98
C ARG A 361 -14.42 21.33 -4.31
N ILE A 362 -13.88 20.11 -4.41
CA ILE A 362 -12.49 19.82 -3.97
C ILE A 362 -11.52 20.71 -4.74
N LEU A 363 -11.63 20.77 -6.07
CA LEU A 363 -10.74 21.55 -6.92
C LEU A 363 -10.87 23.07 -6.75
N GLU A 364 -12.04 23.56 -6.34
CA GLU A 364 -12.20 24.98 -5.94
C GLU A 364 -11.41 25.33 -4.66
N ILE A 365 -11.30 24.38 -3.73
CA ILE A 365 -10.61 24.56 -2.45
C ILE A 365 -9.12 24.26 -2.59
N ASP A 366 -8.79 23.19 -3.32
CA ASP A 366 -7.46 22.64 -3.53
C ASP A 366 -7.25 22.34 -5.02
N PRO A 367 -6.86 23.35 -5.82
CA PRO A 367 -6.65 23.19 -7.27
C PRO A 367 -5.54 22.18 -7.65
N GLU A 368 -4.63 21.88 -6.72
CA GLU A 368 -3.52 20.92 -6.93
C GLU A 368 -3.93 19.48 -6.62
N ASN A 369 -5.19 19.22 -6.29
CA ASN A 369 -5.67 17.89 -5.89
C ASN A 369 -5.70 16.90 -7.06
N VAL A 370 -4.60 16.18 -7.25
CA VAL A 370 -4.44 15.17 -8.31
C VAL A 370 -5.52 14.08 -8.24
N ALA A 371 -5.87 13.61 -7.04
CA ALA A 371 -6.83 12.51 -6.89
C ALA A 371 -8.24 12.91 -7.40
N ALA A 372 -8.70 14.13 -7.09
CA ALA A 372 -9.98 14.62 -7.57
C ALA A 372 -9.98 14.78 -9.11
N ARG A 373 -8.88 15.29 -9.68
CA ARG A 373 -8.76 15.44 -11.15
C ARG A 373 -8.73 14.09 -11.86
N LEU A 374 -7.97 13.12 -11.34
CA LEU A 374 -7.93 11.77 -11.91
C LEU A 374 -9.28 11.07 -11.84
N GLN A 375 -10.06 11.31 -10.79
CA GLN A 375 -11.41 10.75 -10.68
C GLN A 375 -12.36 11.36 -11.72
N LEU A 376 -12.35 12.69 -11.89
CA LEU A 376 -13.13 13.37 -12.94
C LEU A 376 -12.69 12.91 -14.33
N LEU A 377 -11.39 12.81 -14.56
CA LEU A 377 -10.80 12.32 -15.80
C LEU A 377 -11.27 10.89 -16.11
N SER A 378 -11.30 10.01 -15.11
CA SER A 378 -11.81 8.64 -15.25
C SER A 378 -13.26 8.61 -15.74
N TYR A 379 -14.12 9.52 -15.25
CA TYR A 379 -15.50 9.61 -15.72
C TYR A 379 -15.60 10.12 -17.15
N ALA A 380 -14.84 11.16 -17.48
CA ALA A 380 -14.83 11.73 -18.83
C ALA A 380 -14.33 10.72 -19.88
N ILE A 381 -13.32 9.92 -19.52
CA ILE A 381 -12.80 8.83 -20.40
C ILE A 381 -13.85 7.74 -20.58
N LYS A 382 -14.52 7.31 -19.52
CA LYS A 382 -15.59 6.29 -19.58
C LYS A 382 -16.72 6.70 -20.52
N ASP A 383 -17.03 8.00 -20.53
CA ASP A 383 -18.10 8.57 -21.37
C ASP A 383 -17.59 8.96 -22.79
N ASN A 384 -16.32 8.70 -23.13
CA ASN A 384 -15.65 9.15 -24.37
C ASN A 384 -15.81 10.66 -24.64
N ASN A 385 -15.87 11.47 -23.57
CA ASN A 385 -16.04 12.91 -23.68
C ASN A 385 -14.68 13.62 -23.77
N TYR A 386 -14.10 13.64 -24.97
CA TYR A 386 -12.77 14.25 -25.21
C TYR A 386 -12.70 15.74 -24.86
N GLU A 387 -13.81 16.48 -25.02
CA GLU A 387 -13.86 17.89 -24.68
C GLU A 387 -13.73 18.10 -23.17
N GLU A 388 -14.40 17.27 -22.37
CA GLU A 388 -14.29 17.31 -20.91
C GLU A 388 -12.91 16.83 -20.45
N VAL A 389 -12.32 15.84 -21.10
CA VAL A 389 -10.93 15.44 -20.83
C VAL A 389 -9.98 16.62 -21.03
N ILE A 390 -10.13 17.40 -22.11
CA ILE A 390 -9.33 18.60 -22.36
C ILE A 390 -9.51 19.61 -21.23
N ASN A 391 -10.77 19.93 -20.87
CA ASN A 391 -11.09 20.89 -19.81
C ASN A 391 -10.48 20.50 -18.44
N ILE A 392 -10.41 19.21 -18.14
CA ILE A 392 -9.82 18.70 -16.89
C ILE A 392 -8.29 18.74 -16.95
N CYS A 393 -7.69 18.31 -18.07
CA CYS A 393 -6.25 18.08 -18.17
C CYS A 393 -5.46 19.37 -18.47
N GLU A 394 -6.02 20.35 -19.21
CA GLU A 394 -5.31 21.62 -19.46
C GLU A 394 -4.86 22.32 -18.19
N PRO A 395 -5.73 22.61 -17.19
CA PRO A 395 -5.27 23.18 -15.94
C PRO A 395 -4.46 22.17 -15.10
N ALA A 396 -4.70 20.87 -15.25
CA ALA A 396 -3.99 19.84 -14.48
C ALA A 396 -2.48 19.85 -14.72
N ILE A 397 -2.03 20.02 -15.98
CA ILE A 397 -0.60 20.08 -16.30
C ILE A 397 0.10 21.33 -15.79
N GLU A 398 -0.64 22.35 -15.37
CA GLU A 398 -0.08 23.54 -14.74
C GLU A 398 0.06 23.35 -13.22
N TYR A 399 -0.91 22.71 -12.58
CA TYR A 399 -0.91 22.46 -11.14
C TYR A 399 -0.06 21.26 -10.72
N SER A 400 0.04 20.24 -11.58
CA SER A 400 0.75 18.98 -11.29
C SER A 400 1.56 18.54 -12.52
N PRO A 401 2.62 19.29 -12.89
CA PRO A 401 3.38 19.07 -14.11
C PRO A 401 4.15 17.75 -14.16
N GLU A 402 4.35 17.09 -13.01
CA GLU A 402 5.00 15.77 -12.91
C GLU A 402 4.06 14.59 -13.21
N THR A 403 2.73 14.82 -13.28
CA THR A 403 1.73 13.77 -13.50
C THR A 403 1.56 13.53 -15.01
N LEU A 404 2.26 12.53 -15.53
CA LEU A 404 2.31 12.23 -16.98
C LEU A 404 0.95 11.82 -17.56
N GLU A 405 0.07 11.24 -16.76
CA GLU A 405 -1.28 10.84 -17.15
C GLU A 405 -2.08 12.01 -17.72
N PHE A 406 -1.93 13.22 -17.19
CA PHE A 406 -2.62 14.39 -17.70
C PHE A 406 -2.15 14.78 -19.12
N TYR A 407 -0.85 14.69 -19.37
CA TYR A 407 -0.32 14.93 -20.74
C TYR A 407 -0.76 13.84 -21.70
N PHE A 408 -0.81 12.58 -21.25
CA PHE A 408 -1.23 11.46 -22.07
C PHE A 408 -2.67 11.64 -22.57
N TYR A 409 -3.59 11.78 -21.63
CA TYR A 409 -5.01 11.89 -21.99
C TYR A 409 -5.35 13.21 -22.71
N LEU A 410 -4.66 14.30 -22.36
CA LEU A 410 -4.81 15.57 -23.08
C LEU A 410 -4.34 15.45 -24.53
N GLY A 411 -3.14 14.90 -24.74
CA GLY A 411 -2.58 14.70 -26.08
C GLY A 411 -3.41 13.74 -26.90
N LEU A 412 -3.87 12.64 -26.31
CA LEU A 412 -4.77 11.68 -26.95
C LEU A 412 -6.10 12.33 -27.34
N SER A 413 -6.70 13.15 -26.45
CA SER A 413 -7.96 13.84 -26.76
C SER A 413 -7.81 14.87 -27.86
N TYR A 414 -6.69 15.58 -27.91
CA TYR A 414 -6.38 16.44 -29.05
C TYR A 414 -6.21 15.65 -30.34
N PHE A 415 -5.56 14.50 -30.29
CA PHE A 415 -5.39 13.63 -31.47
C PHE A 415 -6.75 13.13 -31.96
N GLN A 416 -7.60 12.62 -31.07
CA GLN A 416 -8.95 12.13 -31.42
C GLN A 416 -9.89 13.23 -31.95
N THR A 417 -9.63 14.48 -31.60
CA THR A 417 -10.40 15.64 -32.10
C THR A 417 -9.72 16.35 -33.28
N ASP A 418 -8.77 15.67 -33.96
CA ASP A 418 -8.00 16.15 -35.12
C ASP A 418 -7.15 17.42 -34.85
N LYS A 419 -6.85 17.73 -33.61
CA LYS A 419 -5.97 18.83 -33.18
C LYS A 419 -4.52 18.35 -33.07
N LYS A 420 -3.96 17.84 -34.19
CA LYS A 420 -2.65 17.13 -34.22
C LYS A 420 -1.48 17.97 -33.72
N GLU A 421 -1.46 19.27 -33.97
CA GLU A 421 -0.39 20.16 -33.48
C GLU A 421 -0.43 20.32 -31.97
N ASP A 422 -1.63 20.48 -31.39
CA ASP A 422 -1.80 20.57 -29.92
C ASP A 422 -1.45 19.23 -29.26
N ALA A 423 -1.79 18.11 -29.88
CA ALA A 423 -1.38 16.78 -29.45
C ALA A 423 0.16 16.64 -29.39
N LEU A 424 0.87 16.97 -30.50
CA LEU A 424 2.33 16.92 -30.53
C LEU A 424 2.97 17.84 -29.50
N LYS A 425 2.46 19.07 -29.37
CA LYS A 425 2.95 20.03 -28.36
C LYS A 425 2.80 19.48 -26.94
N THR A 426 1.66 18.86 -26.67
CA THR A 426 1.35 18.28 -25.35
C THR A 426 2.26 17.09 -25.06
N PHE A 427 2.39 16.13 -25.98
CA PHE A 427 3.27 14.97 -25.81
C PHE A 427 4.75 15.37 -25.65
N ARG A 428 5.25 16.32 -26.44
CA ARG A 428 6.61 16.84 -26.28
C ARG A 428 6.84 17.48 -24.92
N LYS A 429 5.83 18.21 -24.40
CA LYS A 429 5.89 18.78 -23.05
C LYS A 429 5.91 17.69 -21.98
N GLY A 430 5.06 16.66 -22.14
CA GLY A 430 5.05 15.50 -21.24
C GLY A 430 6.37 14.71 -21.26
N VAL A 431 6.95 14.50 -22.44
CA VAL A 431 8.28 13.87 -22.57
C VAL A 431 9.35 14.67 -21.83
N GLY A 432 9.27 16.02 -21.83
CA GLY A 432 10.18 16.88 -21.07
C GLY A 432 10.07 16.72 -19.55
N MET A 433 9.00 16.14 -19.04
CA MET A 433 8.77 15.88 -17.60
C MET A 433 9.17 14.44 -17.17
N VAL A 434 9.64 13.63 -18.10
CA VAL A 434 10.02 12.23 -17.83
C VAL A 434 11.23 12.18 -16.88
N SER A 435 11.13 11.39 -15.84
CA SER A 435 12.16 11.11 -14.84
C SER A 435 12.51 9.61 -14.81
N ALA A 436 13.49 9.24 -14.00
CA ALA A 436 13.85 7.83 -13.78
C ALA A 436 12.72 7.01 -13.12
N GLU A 437 11.80 7.67 -12.45
CA GLU A 437 10.68 7.07 -11.71
C GLU A 437 9.39 7.03 -12.55
N SER A 438 9.40 7.66 -13.73
CA SER A 438 8.23 7.71 -14.62
C SER A 438 7.82 6.33 -15.11
N ASN A 439 6.49 6.15 -15.28
CA ASN A 439 5.94 4.94 -15.86
C ASN A 439 6.36 4.79 -17.33
N LYS A 440 7.26 3.85 -17.58
CA LYS A 440 7.83 3.61 -18.92
C LYS A 440 6.78 3.23 -19.97
N LEU A 441 5.67 2.60 -19.57
CA LEU A 441 4.59 2.25 -20.51
C LEU A 441 3.93 3.51 -21.04
N VAL A 442 3.59 4.45 -20.16
CA VAL A 442 2.99 5.75 -20.56
C VAL A 442 3.94 6.54 -21.46
N VAL A 443 5.24 6.55 -21.15
CA VAL A 443 6.24 7.22 -21.99
C VAL A 443 6.35 6.58 -23.36
N SER A 444 6.31 5.26 -23.43
CA SER A 444 6.28 4.51 -24.69
C SER A 444 5.06 4.88 -25.54
N ASP A 445 3.89 4.99 -24.91
CA ASP A 445 2.65 5.36 -25.60
C ASP A 445 2.70 6.80 -26.11
N PHE A 446 3.31 7.76 -25.38
CA PHE A 446 3.56 9.11 -25.92
C PHE A 446 4.29 9.05 -27.25
N TYR A 447 5.42 8.36 -27.28
CA TYR A 447 6.24 8.26 -28.47
C TYR A 447 5.54 7.49 -29.60
N SER A 448 4.76 6.46 -29.28
CA SER A 448 3.98 5.71 -30.27
C SER A 448 2.97 6.61 -30.99
N ILE A 449 2.15 7.37 -30.24
CA ILE A 449 1.16 8.29 -30.82
C ILE A 449 1.85 9.44 -31.57
N MET A 450 2.97 9.95 -31.05
CA MET A 450 3.76 10.94 -31.80
C MET A 450 4.24 10.37 -33.14
N GLY A 451 4.64 9.09 -33.18
CA GLY A 451 5.01 8.36 -34.37
C GLY A 451 3.89 8.33 -35.42
N ASP A 452 2.66 8.00 -34.97
CA ASP A 452 1.46 8.02 -35.79
C ASP A 452 1.19 9.41 -36.38
N ILE A 453 1.21 10.45 -35.51
CA ILE A 453 0.97 11.85 -35.94
C ILE A 453 2.04 12.32 -36.94
N TYR A 454 3.32 12.02 -36.73
CA TYR A 454 4.40 12.37 -37.67
C TYR A 454 4.24 11.66 -38.99
N HIS A 455 3.85 10.38 -39.00
CA HIS A 455 3.59 9.65 -40.23
C HIS A 455 2.45 10.29 -41.05
N GLU A 456 1.31 10.59 -40.41
CA GLU A 456 0.19 11.28 -41.07
C GLU A 456 0.58 12.64 -41.63
N LYS A 457 1.53 13.33 -40.99
CA LYS A 457 2.10 14.60 -41.45
C LYS A 457 3.21 14.41 -42.52
N LYS A 458 3.50 13.17 -42.95
CA LYS A 458 4.56 12.82 -43.91
C LYS A 458 5.97 13.21 -43.41
N MET A 459 6.18 13.19 -42.12
CA MET A 459 7.46 13.44 -41.44
C MET A 459 8.08 12.10 -41.08
N GLU A 460 8.53 11.34 -42.07
CA GLU A 460 8.95 9.94 -41.89
C GLU A 460 10.09 9.75 -40.89
N ALA A 461 11.13 10.61 -41.00
CA ALA A 461 12.30 10.48 -40.13
C ALA A 461 11.93 10.68 -38.65
N GLU A 462 11.06 11.66 -38.35
CA GLU A 462 10.55 11.93 -37.02
C GLU A 462 9.62 10.82 -36.53
N SER A 463 8.81 10.25 -37.44
CA SER A 463 7.93 9.11 -37.13
C SER A 463 8.74 7.90 -36.68
N TYR A 464 9.76 7.51 -37.45
CA TYR A 464 10.61 6.36 -37.13
C TYR A 464 11.41 6.58 -35.83
N ALA A 465 11.96 7.79 -35.64
CA ALA A 465 12.66 8.13 -34.39
C ALA A 465 11.74 8.07 -33.15
N ALA A 466 10.46 8.44 -33.33
CA ALA A 466 9.48 8.35 -32.28
C ALA A 466 9.16 6.87 -31.95
N TYR A 467 8.93 6.02 -32.94
CA TYR A 467 8.71 4.59 -32.69
C TYR A 467 9.94 3.89 -32.10
N ASP A 468 11.15 4.20 -32.58
CA ASP A 468 12.37 3.68 -31.95
C ASP A 468 12.45 4.09 -30.48
N SER A 469 12.09 5.33 -30.15
CA SER A 469 12.01 5.80 -28.76
C SER A 469 10.94 5.06 -27.97
N ALA A 470 9.75 4.82 -28.53
CA ALA A 470 8.69 4.05 -27.90
C ALA A 470 9.18 2.65 -27.50
N LEU A 471 9.86 1.97 -28.42
CA LEU A 471 10.38 0.62 -28.21
C LEU A 471 11.60 0.55 -27.28
N VAL A 472 12.32 1.66 -27.05
CA VAL A 472 13.34 1.77 -25.99
C VAL A 472 12.70 1.75 -24.60
N TYR A 473 11.57 2.44 -24.43
CA TYR A 473 10.84 2.46 -23.16
C TYR A 473 10.03 1.19 -22.92
N ASN A 474 9.39 0.66 -23.95
CA ASN A 474 8.64 -0.60 -23.91
C ASN A 474 8.86 -1.41 -25.19
N PRO A 475 9.82 -2.36 -25.20
CA PRO A 475 10.11 -3.22 -26.35
C PRO A 475 8.92 -4.09 -26.82
N ASP A 476 7.92 -4.26 -25.95
CA ASP A 476 6.72 -5.07 -26.18
C ASP A 476 5.46 -4.19 -26.38
N ASN A 477 5.61 -2.92 -26.75
CA ASN A 477 4.49 -2.06 -27.11
C ASN A 477 3.90 -2.55 -28.45
N ILE A 478 2.84 -3.34 -28.36
CA ILE A 478 2.23 -4.05 -29.49
C ILE A 478 1.70 -3.05 -30.52
N GLY A 479 1.10 -1.94 -30.09
CA GLY A 479 0.61 -0.88 -30.98
C GLY A 479 1.76 -0.24 -31.76
N ALA A 480 2.83 0.16 -31.08
CA ALA A 480 4.01 0.72 -31.72
C ALA A 480 4.68 -0.26 -32.69
N LEU A 481 4.82 -1.53 -32.28
CA LEU A 481 5.39 -2.59 -33.13
C LEU A 481 4.58 -2.79 -34.40
N ASN A 482 3.24 -2.84 -34.28
CA ASN A 482 2.37 -3.02 -35.46
C ASN A 482 2.44 -1.83 -36.43
N ASN A 483 2.22 -0.62 -35.90
CA ASN A 483 2.14 0.58 -36.75
C ASN A 483 3.48 0.86 -37.43
N TYR A 484 4.58 0.75 -36.69
CA TYR A 484 5.92 0.90 -37.26
C TYR A 484 6.20 -0.13 -38.35
N ALA A 485 5.90 -1.40 -38.11
CA ALA A 485 6.07 -2.47 -39.06
C ALA A 485 5.22 -2.25 -40.35
N TYR A 486 3.97 -1.82 -40.17
CA TYR A 486 3.08 -1.48 -41.28
C TYR A 486 3.64 -0.35 -42.13
N TYR A 487 4.05 0.78 -41.54
CA TYR A 487 4.58 1.92 -42.29
C TYR A 487 5.89 1.59 -43.02
N LEU A 488 6.79 0.81 -42.39
CA LEU A 488 7.98 0.31 -43.07
C LEU A 488 7.61 -0.55 -44.31
N SER A 489 6.56 -1.37 -44.20
CA SER A 489 6.14 -2.26 -45.28
C SER A 489 5.52 -1.49 -46.46
N VAL A 490 4.69 -0.49 -46.17
CA VAL A 490 4.09 0.37 -47.19
C VAL A 490 5.16 1.12 -47.99
N GLU A 491 6.21 1.56 -47.30
CA GLU A 491 7.33 2.27 -47.95
C GLU A 491 8.42 1.33 -48.49
N ARG A 492 8.27 0.01 -48.34
CA ARG A 492 9.26 -1.03 -48.73
C ARG A 492 10.64 -0.80 -48.14
N LYS A 493 10.69 -0.28 -46.89
CA LYS A 493 11.90 -0.02 -46.15
C LYS A 493 12.08 -1.08 -45.05
N ASP A 494 13.30 -1.56 -44.88
CA ASP A 494 13.70 -2.49 -43.81
C ASP A 494 12.67 -3.59 -43.49
N LEU A 495 12.25 -4.31 -44.56
CA LEU A 495 11.21 -5.34 -44.47
C LEU A 495 11.56 -6.49 -43.49
N ASP A 496 12.85 -6.73 -43.21
CA ASP A 496 13.28 -7.72 -42.26
C ASP A 496 12.95 -7.27 -40.84
N LYS A 497 13.22 -5.99 -40.49
CA LYS A 497 12.82 -5.38 -39.20
C LYS A 497 11.29 -5.36 -39.06
N ALA A 498 10.58 -5.01 -40.13
CA ALA A 498 9.11 -5.02 -40.15
C ALA A 498 8.54 -6.42 -39.88
N GLU A 499 9.09 -7.47 -40.53
CA GLU A 499 8.67 -8.86 -40.29
C GLU A 499 8.90 -9.29 -38.84
N GLU A 500 10.06 -8.98 -38.25
CA GLU A 500 10.36 -9.31 -36.86
C GLU A 500 9.38 -8.64 -35.89
N MET A 501 9.11 -7.34 -36.04
CA MET A 501 8.19 -6.58 -35.20
C MET A 501 6.76 -7.10 -35.32
N SER A 502 6.26 -7.28 -36.56
CA SER A 502 4.90 -7.74 -36.78
C SER A 502 4.70 -9.20 -36.36
N TYR A 503 5.73 -10.05 -36.46
CA TYR A 503 5.66 -11.40 -35.91
C TYR A 503 5.43 -11.40 -34.38
N LYS A 504 6.05 -10.46 -33.63
CA LYS A 504 5.80 -10.29 -32.20
C LYS A 504 4.34 -9.94 -31.92
N THR A 505 3.71 -9.09 -32.75
CA THR A 505 2.30 -8.69 -32.55
C THR A 505 1.35 -9.87 -32.80
N VAL A 506 1.56 -10.63 -33.86
CA VAL A 506 0.75 -11.85 -34.15
C VAL A 506 0.94 -12.91 -33.08
N LYS A 507 2.15 -13.05 -32.53
CA LYS A 507 2.41 -13.99 -31.42
C LYS A 507 1.70 -13.56 -30.13
N ALA A 508 1.62 -12.26 -29.84
CA ALA A 508 0.95 -11.74 -28.67
C ALA A 508 -0.58 -11.84 -28.78
N GLU A 509 -1.13 -11.50 -29.95
CA GLU A 509 -2.57 -11.49 -30.22
C GLU A 509 -2.90 -12.25 -31.52
N PRO A 510 -2.88 -13.58 -31.52
CA PRO A 510 -2.95 -14.41 -32.73
C PRO A 510 -4.33 -14.42 -33.44
N LYS A 511 -5.32 -13.74 -32.86
CA LYS A 511 -6.66 -13.58 -33.44
C LYS A 511 -7.00 -12.14 -33.78
N ASN A 512 -6.07 -11.22 -33.67
CA ASN A 512 -6.28 -9.83 -34.03
C ASN A 512 -6.15 -9.69 -35.55
N SER A 513 -7.26 -9.39 -36.24
CA SER A 513 -7.30 -9.29 -37.70
C SER A 513 -6.36 -8.23 -38.27
N THR A 514 -6.18 -7.10 -37.55
CA THR A 514 -5.27 -6.01 -37.99
C THR A 514 -3.82 -6.45 -37.94
N TYR A 515 -3.41 -7.19 -36.87
CA TYR A 515 -2.03 -7.66 -36.77
C TYR A 515 -1.73 -8.80 -37.74
N LEU A 516 -2.69 -9.67 -37.97
CA LEU A 516 -2.59 -10.71 -39.00
C LEU A 516 -2.48 -10.12 -40.41
N ASP A 517 -3.25 -9.07 -40.73
CA ASP A 517 -3.18 -8.35 -41.97
C ASP A 517 -1.84 -7.65 -42.18
N THR A 518 -1.37 -6.90 -41.17
CA THR A 518 -0.05 -6.26 -41.25
C THR A 518 1.05 -7.27 -41.51
N TYR A 519 1.03 -8.42 -40.85
CA TYR A 519 2.02 -9.47 -41.09
C TYR A 519 1.88 -10.09 -42.47
N ALA A 520 0.65 -10.34 -42.93
CA ALA A 520 0.40 -10.83 -44.27
C ALA A 520 0.88 -9.84 -45.34
N TRP A 521 0.66 -8.54 -45.15
CA TRP A 521 1.10 -7.49 -46.06
C TRP A 521 2.63 -7.40 -46.14
N ILE A 522 3.33 -7.49 -45.01
CA ILE A 522 4.80 -7.54 -44.98
C ILE A 522 5.34 -8.75 -45.76
N LEU A 523 4.74 -9.93 -45.57
CA LEU A 523 5.11 -11.13 -46.32
C LEU A 523 4.83 -10.97 -47.82
N PHE A 524 3.73 -10.29 -48.16
CA PHE A 524 3.40 -9.95 -49.56
C PHE A 524 4.48 -9.06 -50.18
N GLU A 525 4.89 -7.98 -49.50
CA GLU A 525 5.93 -7.08 -50.01
C GLU A 525 7.31 -7.77 -50.10
N LYS A 526 7.56 -8.79 -49.28
CA LYS A 526 8.74 -9.66 -49.38
C LYS A 526 8.64 -10.71 -50.49
N GLY A 527 7.52 -10.78 -51.23
CA GLY A 527 7.27 -11.77 -52.28
C GLY A 527 6.94 -13.18 -51.80
N LYS A 528 6.68 -13.34 -50.49
CA LYS A 528 6.31 -14.61 -49.84
C LYS A 528 4.78 -14.83 -49.93
N TYR A 529 4.24 -14.84 -51.15
CA TYR A 529 2.78 -14.78 -51.38
C TYR A 529 2.02 -15.94 -50.75
N ALA A 530 2.57 -17.17 -50.81
CA ALA A 530 1.92 -18.34 -50.23
C ALA A 530 1.80 -18.27 -48.69
N GLU A 531 2.82 -17.73 -48.03
CA GLU A 531 2.81 -17.50 -46.57
C GLU A 531 1.83 -16.35 -46.24
N ALA A 532 1.88 -15.25 -46.99
CA ALA A 532 0.95 -14.12 -46.85
C ALA A 532 -0.51 -14.57 -46.89
N LYS A 533 -0.84 -15.53 -47.78
CA LYS A 533 -2.19 -16.05 -47.92
C LYS A 533 -2.68 -16.74 -46.63
N ILE A 534 -1.81 -17.47 -45.94
CA ILE A 534 -2.20 -18.15 -44.67
C ILE A 534 -2.67 -17.12 -43.65
N TYR A 535 -1.91 -16.04 -43.47
CA TYR A 535 -2.22 -15.02 -42.47
C TYR A 535 -3.38 -14.12 -42.85
N ILE A 536 -3.56 -13.78 -44.14
CA ILE A 536 -4.72 -12.98 -44.58
C ILE A 536 -6.01 -13.80 -44.47
N ASP A 537 -5.97 -15.11 -44.76
CA ASP A 537 -7.11 -16.01 -44.56
C ASP A 537 -7.51 -16.09 -43.07
N ASP A 538 -6.52 -16.07 -42.19
CA ASP A 538 -6.77 -16.04 -40.75
C ASP A 538 -7.27 -14.66 -40.27
N ALA A 539 -6.78 -13.55 -40.84
CA ALA A 539 -7.32 -12.22 -40.61
C ALA A 539 -8.82 -12.16 -40.97
N MET A 540 -9.16 -12.65 -42.15
CA MET A 540 -10.56 -12.69 -42.63
C MET A 540 -11.47 -13.50 -41.68
N LYS A 541 -11.01 -14.66 -41.18
CA LYS A 541 -11.76 -15.49 -40.22
C LYS A 541 -11.97 -14.81 -38.84
N ASN A 542 -11.11 -13.87 -38.47
CA ASN A 542 -11.13 -13.21 -37.18
C ASN A 542 -11.70 -11.76 -37.27
N GLY A 543 -12.57 -11.48 -38.24
CA GLY A 543 -13.27 -10.20 -38.35
C GLY A 543 -12.67 -9.25 -39.40
N GLY A 544 -11.62 -9.65 -40.10
CA GLY A 544 -11.02 -8.84 -41.18
C GLY A 544 -11.98 -8.55 -42.36
N GLU A 545 -13.05 -9.32 -42.47
CA GLU A 545 -14.11 -9.13 -43.50
C GLU A 545 -14.92 -7.84 -43.32
N GLU A 546 -14.82 -7.19 -42.12
CA GLU A 546 -15.46 -5.92 -41.81
C GLU A 546 -14.58 -4.70 -42.15
N SER A 547 -13.30 -4.93 -42.52
CA SER A 547 -12.37 -3.89 -42.93
C SER A 547 -12.16 -3.89 -44.43
N ASP A 548 -12.49 -2.79 -45.07
CA ASP A 548 -12.32 -2.56 -46.50
C ASP A 548 -10.85 -2.69 -46.95
N VAL A 549 -9.89 -2.23 -46.14
CA VAL A 549 -8.44 -2.34 -46.36
C VAL A 549 -8.00 -3.80 -46.34
N ILE A 550 -8.39 -4.58 -45.31
CA ILE A 550 -8.02 -6.00 -45.21
C ILE A 550 -8.60 -6.79 -46.37
N VAL A 551 -9.83 -6.46 -46.77
CA VAL A 551 -10.48 -7.09 -47.93
C VAL A 551 -9.75 -6.75 -49.23
N GLU A 552 -9.24 -5.52 -49.41
CA GLU A 552 -8.40 -5.16 -50.57
C GLU A 552 -7.07 -5.93 -50.57
N HIS A 553 -6.35 -5.96 -49.45
CA HIS A 553 -5.11 -6.73 -49.29
C HIS A 553 -5.33 -8.22 -49.56
N CYS A 554 -6.47 -8.77 -49.13
CA CYS A 554 -6.85 -10.15 -49.45
C CYS A 554 -6.91 -10.35 -50.96
N GLY A 555 -7.54 -9.44 -51.70
CA GLY A 555 -7.58 -9.46 -53.18
C GLY A 555 -6.19 -9.42 -53.82
N ASP A 556 -5.30 -8.55 -53.33
CA ASP A 556 -3.93 -8.44 -53.82
C ASP A 556 -3.12 -9.72 -53.60
N ILE A 557 -3.22 -10.29 -52.41
CA ILE A 557 -2.54 -11.53 -52.03
C ILE A 557 -3.05 -12.73 -52.81
N TYR A 558 -4.36 -12.84 -53.02
CA TYR A 558 -4.98 -13.91 -53.83
C TYR A 558 -4.55 -13.81 -55.29
N PHE A 559 -4.49 -12.59 -55.82
CA PHE A 559 -4.03 -12.37 -57.21
C PHE A 559 -2.60 -12.88 -57.42
N MET A 560 -1.69 -12.53 -56.49
CA MET A 560 -0.28 -12.96 -56.59
C MET A 560 -0.09 -14.46 -56.36
N ASN A 561 -1.03 -15.13 -55.71
CA ASN A 561 -1.08 -16.60 -55.60
C ASN A 561 -1.74 -17.26 -56.83
N GLY A 562 -2.16 -16.49 -57.85
CA GLY A 562 -2.74 -17.02 -59.08
C GLY A 562 -4.26 -17.19 -59.07
N GLU A 563 -4.94 -16.88 -57.95
CA GLU A 563 -6.38 -17.03 -57.76
C GLU A 563 -7.14 -15.77 -58.23
N LYS A 564 -7.03 -15.46 -59.50
CA LYS A 564 -7.47 -14.19 -60.09
C LYS A 564 -8.97 -13.91 -59.99
N GLU A 565 -9.78 -14.97 -60.05
CA GLU A 565 -11.24 -14.84 -59.96
C GLU A 565 -11.69 -14.49 -58.57
N GLU A 566 -11.09 -15.10 -57.56
CA GLU A 566 -11.37 -14.79 -56.15
C GLU A 566 -10.83 -13.40 -55.78
N ALA A 567 -9.64 -13.04 -56.28
CA ALA A 567 -9.07 -11.71 -56.12
C ALA A 567 -10.03 -10.60 -56.57
N LEU A 568 -10.64 -10.78 -57.77
CA LEU A 568 -11.61 -9.83 -58.29
C LEU A 568 -12.84 -9.70 -57.39
N LYS A 569 -13.31 -10.77 -56.76
CA LYS A 569 -14.44 -10.73 -55.82
C LYS A 569 -14.08 -9.89 -54.59
N PHE A 570 -12.89 -10.08 -54.03
CA PHE A 570 -12.42 -9.30 -52.89
C PHE A 570 -12.28 -7.81 -53.24
N TRP A 571 -11.70 -7.46 -54.38
CA TRP A 571 -11.61 -6.07 -54.81
C TRP A 571 -12.99 -5.41 -55.03
N LEU A 572 -13.96 -6.15 -55.61
CA LEU A 572 -15.34 -5.66 -55.75
C LEU A 572 -15.99 -5.46 -54.37
N LYS A 573 -15.78 -6.40 -53.44
CA LYS A 573 -16.28 -6.29 -52.07
C LYS A 573 -15.67 -5.09 -51.34
N ALA A 574 -14.35 -4.87 -51.45
CA ALA A 574 -13.68 -3.70 -50.88
C ALA A 574 -14.26 -2.39 -51.41
N LYS A 575 -14.54 -2.34 -52.72
CA LYS A 575 -15.17 -1.18 -53.35
C LYS A 575 -16.60 -0.95 -52.85
N GLU A 576 -17.41 -2.02 -52.69
CA GLU A 576 -18.75 -1.94 -52.11
C GLU A 576 -18.73 -1.45 -50.64
N MET A 577 -17.68 -1.76 -49.90
CA MET A 577 -17.45 -1.29 -48.53
C MET A 577 -16.99 0.17 -48.45
N GLY A 578 -16.62 0.79 -49.60
CA GLY A 578 -16.20 2.19 -49.65
C GLY A 578 -14.69 2.41 -49.54
N CYS A 579 -13.87 1.41 -49.83
CA CYS A 579 -12.42 1.54 -49.82
C CYS A 579 -11.91 2.68 -50.72
N GLU A 580 -11.15 3.61 -50.13
CA GLU A 580 -10.65 4.82 -50.81
C GLU A 580 -9.27 4.63 -51.50
N SER A 581 -8.88 3.39 -51.79
CA SER A 581 -7.59 3.08 -52.42
C SER A 581 -7.50 3.67 -53.83
N LYS A 582 -6.38 4.33 -54.13
CA LYS A 582 -6.13 4.98 -55.44
C LYS A 582 -6.02 4.00 -56.58
N THR A 583 -5.74 2.75 -56.31
CA THR A 583 -5.47 1.71 -57.33
C THR A 583 -6.62 0.72 -57.48
N LEU A 584 -7.57 0.66 -56.55
CA LEU A 584 -8.64 -0.33 -56.49
C LEU A 584 -9.48 -0.37 -57.78
N ASP A 585 -9.93 0.80 -58.25
CA ASP A 585 -10.71 0.87 -59.50
C ASP A 585 -9.94 0.33 -60.72
N LYS A 586 -8.65 0.65 -60.78
CA LYS A 586 -7.78 0.17 -61.87
C LYS A 586 -7.51 -1.34 -61.76
N LYS A 587 -7.38 -1.87 -60.51
CA LYS A 587 -7.25 -3.31 -60.26
C LYS A 587 -8.47 -4.07 -60.78
N ILE A 588 -9.68 -3.54 -60.51
CA ILE A 588 -10.97 -4.11 -60.96
C ILE A 588 -11.10 -4.05 -62.46
N GLU A 589 -10.87 -2.86 -63.09
CA GLU A 589 -10.99 -2.65 -64.52
C GLU A 589 -10.04 -3.56 -65.30
N ARG A 590 -8.76 -3.60 -64.89
CA ARG A 590 -7.72 -4.35 -65.59
C ARG A 590 -7.64 -5.82 -65.16
N LYS A 591 -8.41 -6.20 -64.15
CA LYS A 591 -8.36 -7.54 -63.53
C LYS A 591 -6.93 -7.97 -63.20
N LYS A 592 -6.14 -7.02 -62.71
CA LYS A 592 -4.70 -7.20 -62.45
C LYS A 592 -4.27 -6.39 -61.22
N TYR A 593 -3.36 -6.96 -60.42
CA TYR A 593 -2.68 -6.22 -59.35
C TYR A 593 -1.95 -4.99 -59.94
N ILE A 594 -2.14 -3.88 -59.29
CA ILE A 594 -1.47 -2.60 -59.56
C ILE A 594 -0.92 -2.11 -58.22
N ALA A 595 0.39 -2.01 -58.13
CA ALA A 595 1.05 -1.45 -56.95
C ALA A 595 0.72 0.04 -56.78
N GLU A 596 0.60 0.48 -55.54
CA GLU A 596 0.47 1.90 -55.21
C GLU A 596 1.74 2.69 -55.50
#